data_933b63f1f35a6233ec4d85c11bf641d1
#
_entry.id   933b63f1f35a6233ec4d85c11bf641d1
#
_cell.length_a   1.000
_cell.length_b   1.000
_cell.length_c   1.000
_cell.angle_alpha   90.00
_cell.angle_beta   90.00
_cell.angle_gamma   90.00
#
_symmetry.space_group_name_H-M   'P 1'
#
loop_
_entity.id
_entity.type
_entity.pdbx_description
1 polymer ?
#
loop_
_entity_poly.entity_id
_entity_poly.type
_entity_poly.pdbx_seq_one_letter_code
_entity_poly.pdbx_strand_id
1 'polypeptide(L)'
;LGDVYKRQIFGNVIAFMDFNPYNMWNSTWVGFDQFIKLFNKPAFMQTFYNTLYISILKMVCGFPIPIILALMMNEMRNMKFKKVAQTLLYLPHFISWVVMAGLIMNFLDPSTGLITALLKSITGKDLQVLTDKTLFVPMLIITDIYKTMGWGTIIYFAALSGVDPQLYEAAEIDGARKWKQMINITLPAITPTIVIMLILNCNNIVNAGFDQIFMLYSALVYDVADIIDTYVYRIGIQKADYSFSTAAGMFKSVIALVMILIVNFVAKKTGNEGIW
;
A
#
# COMPACT_ATOMS: atom_id res chain seq x y z
N LEU A 1 -15.76 -13.87 22.72
CA LEU A 1 -16.36 -13.08 21.63
C LEU A 1 -17.09 -11.83 22.17
N GLY A 2 -17.95 -11.95 23.21
CA GLY A 2 -18.71 -10.80 23.74
C GLY A 2 -17.83 -9.65 24.26
N ASP A 3 -16.68 -9.93 24.85
CA ASP A 3 -15.79 -8.88 25.38
C ASP A 3 -15.04 -8.13 24.29
N VAL A 4 -14.76 -8.75 23.16
CA VAL A 4 -14.14 -8.09 21.99
C VAL A 4 -15.11 -7.08 21.40
N TYR A 5 -16.37 -7.46 21.20
CA TYR A 5 -17.40 -6.55 20.66
C TYR A 5 -17.68 -5.38 21.62
N LYS A 6 -17.76 -5.64 22.94
CA LYS A 6 -17.93 -4.56 23.93
C LYS A 6 -16.81 -3.54 23.87
N ARG A 7 -15.55 -3.99 23.78
CA ARG A 7 -14.39 -3.10 23.66
C ARG A 7 -14.39 -2.31 22.37
N GLN A 8 -14.78 -2.92 21.24
CA GLN A 8 -14.90 -2.23 19.96
C GLN A 8 -16.00 -1.17 19.97
N ILE A 9 -17.20 -1.50 20.49
CA ILE A 9 -18.29 -0.54 20.57
C ILE A 9 -17.88 0.62 21.48
N PHE A 10 -17.34 0.32 22.66
CA PHE A 10 -16.89 1.34 23.60
C PHE A 10 -15.76 2.22 23.00
N GLY A 11 -14.80 1.60 22.32
CA GLY A 11 -13.73 2.32 21.63
C GLY A 11 -14.28 3.31 20.60
N ASN A 12 -15.30 2.91 19.82
CA ASN A 12 -15.94 3.80 18.85
C ASN A 12 -16.76 4.93 19.49
N VAL A 13 -17.37 4.68 20.66
CA VAL A 13 -18.14 5.70 21.40
C VAL A 13 -17.25 6.87 21.83
N ILE A 14 -15.97 6.64 22.09
CA ILE A 14 -14.99 7.68 22.46
C ILE A 14 -14.94 8.80 21.38
N ALA A 15 -15.18 8.50 20.12
CA ALA A 15 -15.23 9.51 19.05
C ALA A 15 -16.33 10.56 19.22
N PHE A 16 -17.37 10.27 20.02
CA PHE A 16 -18.52 11.14 20.26
C PHE A 16 -18.48 11.82 21.64
N MET A 17 -17.37 11.63 22.35
CA MET A 17 -17.16 12.15 23.71
C MET A 17 -15.94 13.06 23.74
N ASP A 18 -15.89 13.93 24.74
CA ASP A 18 -14.64 14.54 25.21
C ASP A 18 -14.08 13.62 26.30
N PHE A 19 -13.26 12.65 25.86
CA PHE A 19 -12.83 11.53 26.68
C PHE A 19 -11.70 11.92 27.61
N ASN A 20 -11.92 11.73 28.93
CA ASN A 20 -10.89 11.90 29.95
C ASN A 20 -10.28 10.54 30.32
N PRO A 21 -9.02 10.25 29.95
CA PRO A 21 -8.39 8.97 30.25
C PRO A 21 -8.14 8.71 31.72
N TYR A 22 -8.08 9.76 32.54
CA TYR A 22 -7.87 9.66 33.99
C TYR A 22 -9.16 9.42 34.78
N ASN A 23 -10.30 9.86 34.24
CA ASN A 23 -11.60 9.64 34.85
C ASN A 23 -12.68 9.53 33.77
N MET A 24 -12.98 8.28 33.39
CA MET A 24 -13.97 7.98 32.36
C MET A 24 -15.37 8.50 32.69
N TRP A 25 -15.73 8.58 33.96
CA TRP A 25 -17.03 9.06 34.40
C TRP A 25 -17.20 10.58 34.22
N ASN A 26 -16.11 11.33 34.11
CA ASN A 26 -16.11 12.75 33.80
C ASN A 26 -16.07 13.07 32.33
N SER A 27 -16.11 12.04 31.45
CA SER A 27 -16.17 12.23 29.99
C SER A 27 -17.54 12.76 29.58
N THR A 28 -17.57 13.87 28.84
CA THR A 28 -18.82 14.50 28.40
C THR A 28 -19.17 14.07 26.99
N TRP A 29 -20.44 13.85 26.74
CA TRP A 29 -20.92 13.55 25.39
C TRP A 29 -20.98 14.85 24.57
N VAL A 30 -20.23 14.88 23.45
CA VAL A 30 -20.12 16.04 22.54
C VAL A 30 -20.69 15.77 21.14
N GLY A 31 -21.26 14.59 20.93
CA GLY A 31 -21.84 14.22 19.64
C GLY A 31 -20.82 14.27 18.50
N PHE A 32 -21.14 15.00 17.43
CA PHE A 32 -20.29 15.07 16.24
C PHE A 32 -19.19 16.15 16.28
N ASP A 33 -18.99 16.83 17.41
CA ASP A 33 -18.03 17.93 17.50
C ASP A 33 -16.60 17.52 17.16
N GLN A 34 -16.18 16.29 17.49
CA GLN A 34 -14.86 15.79 17.12
C GLN A 34 -14.70 15.66 15.60
N PHE A 35 -15.75 15.23 14.90
CA PHE A 35 -15.77 15.16 13.44
C PHE A 35 -15.77 16.56 12.81
N ILE A 36 -16.52 17.51 13.36
CA ILE A 36 -16.51 18.91 12.91
C ILE A 36 -15.11 19.50 13.09
N LYS A 37 -14.48 19.29 14.24
CA LYS A 37 -13.09 19.70 14.49
C LYS A 37 -12.11 19.08 13.49
N LEU A 38 -12.34 17.81 13.12
CA LEU A 38 -11.51 17.08 12.15
C LEU A 38 -11.49 17.80 10.80
N PHE A 39 -12.67 18.11 10.24
CA PHE A 39 -12.79 18.76 8.94
C PHE A 39 -12.32 20.22 8.95
N ASN A 40 -12.38 20.90 10.09
CA ASN A 40 -11.92 22.27 10.24
C ASN A 40 -10.41 22.40 10.49
N LYS A 41 -9.67 21.28 10.68
CA LYS A 41 -8.21 21.32 10.83
C LYS A 41 -7.52 21.17 9.48
N PRO A 42 -6.85 22.20 8.94
CA PRO A 42 -6.14 22.13 7.65
C PRO A 42 -5.11 21.00 7.61
N ALA A 43 -4.41 20.75 8.74
CA ALA A 43 -3.44 19.66 8.84
C ALA A 43 -4.06 18.27 8.61
N PHE A 44 -5.29 18.03 9.06
CA PHE A 44 -5.99 16.78 8.79
C PHE A 44 -6.36 16.64 7.33
N MET A 45 -6.87 17.69 6.71
CA MET A 45 -7.20 17.68 5.28
C MET A 45 -5.97 17.41 4.41
N GLN A 46 -4.84 18.03 4.74
CA GLN A 46 -3.57 17.74 4.06
C GLN A 46 -3.18 16.26 4.21
N THR A 47 -3.26 15.73 5.42
CA THR A 47 -2.98 14.34 5.73
C THR A 47 -3.91 13.37 4.97
N PHE A 48 -5.17 13.72 4.83
CA PHE A 48 -6.14 12.95 4.04
C PHE A 48 -5.76 12.93 2.55
N TYR A 49 -5.43 14.09 1.96
CA TYR A 49 -4.94 14.16 0.58
C TYR A 49 -3.67 13.36 0.38
N ASN A 50 -2.70 13.48 1.28
CA ASN A 50 -1.46 12.70 1.21
C ASN A 50 -1.72 11.20 1.27
N THR A 51 -2.65 10.75 2.14
CA THR A 51 -3.03 9.34 2.24
C THR A 51 -3.54 8.82 0.91
N LEU A 52 -4.50 9.52 0.31
CA LEU A 52 -5.06 9.12 -0.99
C LEU A 52 -4.02 9.18 -2.11
N TYR A 53 -3.25 10.26 -2.17
CA TYR A 53 -2.23 10.47 -3.19
C TYR A 53 -1.16 9.36 -3.16
N ILE A 54 -0.58 9.10 -1.99
CA ILE A 54 0.46 8.07 -1.82
C ILE A 54 -0.12 6.68 -2.10
N SER A 55 -1.31 6.36 -1.58
CA SER A 55 -1.95 5.06 -1.78
C SER A 55 -2.28 4.80 -3.25
N ILE A 56 -2.85 5.79 -3.94
CA ILE A 56 -3.18 5.66 -5.37
C ILE A 56 -1.91 5.48 -6.20
N LEU A 57 -0.87 6.27 -5.93
CA LEU A 57 0.41 6.11 -6.63
C LEU A 57 1.07 4.75 -6.38
N LYS A 58 1.07 4.28 -5.13
CA LYS A 58 1.55 2.92 -4.80
C LYS A 58 0.74 1.86 -5.55
N MET A 59 -0.58 1.99 -5.59
CA MET A 59 -1.43 1.05 -6.32
C MET A 59 -1.17 1.10 -7.82
N VAL A 60 -1.19 2.27 -8.44
CA VAL A 60 -1.02 2.42 -9.90
C VAL A 60 0.37 1.97 -10.36
N CYS A 61 1.42 2.33 -9.63
CA CYS A 61 2.79 1.95 -9.98
C CYS A 61 3.14 0.53 -9.53
N GLY A 62 2.65 0.10 -8.37
CA GLY A 62 3.01 -1.18 -7.75
C GLY A 62 2.22 -2.36 -8.30
N PHE A 63 0.93 -2.20 -8.58
CA PHE A 63 0.05 -3.29 -9.01
C PHE A 63 0.47 -3.99 -10.30
N PRO A 64 0.93 -3.31 -11.37
CA PRO A 64 1.36 -3.97 -12.60
C PRO A 64 2.67 -4.77 -12.46
N ILE A 65 3.55 -4.39 -11.54
CA ILE A 65 4.90 -4.95 -11.44
C ILE A 65 4.89 -6.46 -11.14
N PRO A 66 4.15 -6.99 -10.15
CA PRO A 66 4.05 -8.41 -9.89
C PRO A 66 3.51 -9.21 -11.08
N ILE A 67 2.57 -8.64 -11.85
CA ILE A 67 2.01 -9.28 -13.05
C ILE A 67 3.09 -9.42 -14.11
N ILE A 68 3.80 -8.32 -14.41
CA ILE A 68 4.89 -8.31 -15.37
C ILE A 68 5.98 -9.31 -14.96
N LEU A 69 6.38 -9.31 -13.70
CA LEU A 69 7.38 -10.25 -13.19
C LEU A 69 6.92 -11.69 -13.30
N ALA A 70 5.66 -12.00 -13.00
CA ALA A 70 5.10 -13.34 -13.13
C ALA A 70 5.15 -13.82 -14.60
N LEU A 71 4.74 -12.97 -15.55
CA LEU A 71 4.80 -13.26 -16.98
C LEU A 71 6.24 -13.47 -17.44
N MET A 72 7.16 -12.60 -17.06
CA MET A 72 8.59 -12.75 -17.39
C MET A 72 9.19 -14.05 -16.85
N MET A 73 8.85 -14.39 -15.60
CA MET A 73 9.33 -15.62 -14.96
C MET A 73 8.69 -16.87 -15.56
N ASN A 74 7.47 -16.77 -16.08
CA ASN A 74 6.82 -17.88 -16.77
C ASN A 74 7.57 -18.28 -18.07
N GLU A 75 8.11 -17.30 -18.79
CA GLU A 75 8.88 -17.52 -20.02
C GLU A 75 10.32 -18.01 -19.78
N MET A 76 10.80 -18.03 -18.54
CA MET A 76 12.16 -18.48 -18.23
C MET A 76 12.33 -19.98 -18.42
N ARG A 77 13.20 -20.38 -19.35
CA ARG A 77 13.51 -21.79 -19.67
C ARG A 77 14.45 -22.44 -18.65
N ASN A 78 15.40 -21.68 -18.10
CA ASN A 78 16.38 -22.22 -17.17
C ASN A 78 15.78 -22.27 -15.76
N MET A 79 15.44 -23.48 -15.31
CA MET A 79 14.80 -23.71 -14.02
C MET A 79 15.68 -23.33 -12.81
N LYS A 80 17.03 -23.43 -12.94
CA LYS A 80 17.95 -23.02 -11.86
C LYS A 80 17.94 -21.50 -11.71
N PHE A 81 18.05 -20.79 -12.82
CA PHE A 81 17.98 -19.32 -12.84
C PHE A 81 16.63 -18.81 -12.35
N LYS A 82 15.53 -19.45 -12.76
CA LYS A 82 14.17 -19.14 -12.29
C LYS A 82 14.06 -19.24 -10.78
N LYS A 83 14.54 -20.34 -10.18
CA LYS A 83 14.53 -20.53 -8.71
C LYS A 83 15.34 -19.46 -7.97
N VAL A 84 16.53 -19.14 -8.47
CA VAL A 84 17.38 -18.09 -7.88
C VAL A 84 16.68 -16.72 -7.95
N ALA A 85 16.13 -16.37 -9.13
CA ALA A 85 15.40 -15.12 -9.32
C ALA A 85 14.19 -15.02 -8.38
N GLN A 86 13.40 -16.11 -8.23
CA GLN A 86 12.30 -16.18 -7.28
C GLN A 86 12.77 -15.92 -5.84
N THR A 87 13.82 -16.60 -5.39
CA THR A 87 14.34 -16.43 -4.04
C THR A 87 14.77 -14.98 -3.79
N LEU A 88 15.49 -14.37 -4.73
CA LEU A 88 15.95 -12.99 -4.61
C LEU A 88 14.80 -11.97 -4.60
N LEU A 89 13.76 -12.21 -5.41
CA LEU A 89 12.58 -11.33 -5.45
C LEU A 89 11.70 -11.46 -4.20
N TYR A 90 11.66 -12.65 -3.59
CA TYR A 90 10.81 -12.87 -2.41
C TYR A 90 11.48 -12.40 -1.11
N LEU A 91 12.80 -12.41 -1.05
CA LEU A 91 13.58 -12.08 0.15
C LEU A 91 13.21 -10.72 0.79
N PRO A 92 13.06 -9.61 0.05
CA PRO A 92 12.74 -8.31 0.64
C PRO A 92 11.41 -8.29 1.40
N HIS A 93 10.44 -9.12 1.02
CA HIS A 93 9.14 -9.18 1.69
C HIS A 93 9.26 -9.61 3.16
N PHE A 94 10.19 -10.50 3.49
CA PHE A 94 10.37 -11.04 4.84
C PHE A 94 11.12 -10.09 5.78
N ILE A 95 11.74 -9.05 5.25
CA ILE A 95 12.44 -8.04 6.04
C ILE A 95 11.39 -7.10 6.68
N SER A 96 11.47 -6.84 7.99
CA SER A 96 10.57 -5.87 8.64
C SER A 96 10.80 -4.45 8.11
N TRP A 97 9.77 -3.59 8.17
CA TRP A 97 9.94 -2.18 7.79
C TRP A 97 10.96 -1.44 8.64
N VAL A 98 11.17 -1.84 9.90
CA VAL A 98 12.20 -1.25 10.78
C VAL A 98 13.60 -1.49 10.20
N VAL A 99 13.91 -2.73 9.81
CA VAL A 99 15.21 -3.09 9.22
C VAL A 99 15.35 -2.47 7.82
N MET A 100 14.28 -2.54 7.01
CA MET A 100 14.29 -1.96 5.67
C MET A 100 14.51 -0.45 5.71
N ALA A 101 13.87 0.27 6.62
CA ALA A 101 14.07 1.70 6.79
C ALA A 101 15.52 2.03 7.20
N GLY A 102 16.11 1.26 8.11
CA GLY A 102 17.52 1.42 8.46
C GLY A 102 18.44 1.24 7.26
N LEU A 103 18.18 0.24 6.39
CA LEU A 103 18.96 0.05 5.16
C LEU A 103 18.74 1.23 4.19
N ILE A 104 17.50 1.70 4.00
CA ILE A 104 17.19 2.84 3.13
C ILE A 104 17.90 4.10 3.63
N MET A 105 17.84 4.39 4.94
CA MET A 105 18.53 5.53 5.54
C MET A 105 20.04 5.47 5.33
N ASN A 106 20.66 4.29 5.50
CA ASN A 106 22.09 4.12 5.26
C ASN A 106 22.47 4.28 3.79
N PHE A 107 21.67 3.74 2.86
CA PHE A 107 21.96 3.89 1.44
C PHE A 107 21.71 5.30 0.91
N LEU A 108 20.79 6.03 1.51
CA LEU A 108 20.44 7.41 1.16
C LEU A 108 21.10 8.46 2.07
N ASP A 109 22.04 8.06 2.93
CA ASP A 109 22.78 9.00 3.77
C ASP A 109 23.52 10.04 2.89
N PRO A 110 23.41 11.35 3.18
CA PRO A 110 23.99 12.40 2.35
C PRO A 110 25.52 12.32 2.23
N SER A 111 26.20 11.78 3.25
CA SER A 111 27.67 11.76 3.34
C SER A 111 28.30 10.44 2.92
N THR A 112 27.68 9.31 3.27
CA THR A 112 28.24 7.97 3.13
C THR A 112 27.40 7.02 2.29
N GLY A 113 26.19 7.43 1.89
CA GLY A 113 25.22 6.57 1.21
C GLY A 113 25.64 6.23 -0.22
N LEU A 114 25.62 4.93 -0.54
CA LEU A 114 25.98 4.43 -1.87
C LEU A 114 25.02 4.96 -2.95
N ILE A 115 23.71 4.99 -2.67
CA ILE A 115 22.71 5.49 -3.63
C ILE A 115 22.87 7.00 -3.80
N THR A 116 23.13 7.74 -2.74
CA THR A 116 23.39 9.19 -2.80
C THR A 116 24.63 9.47 -3.66
N ALA A 117 25.72 8.72 -3.48
CA ALA A 117 26.93 8.85 -4.30
C ALA A 117 26.65 8.56 -5.78
N LEU A 118 25.87 7.51 -6.10
CA LEU A 118 25.44 7.20 -7.47
C LEU A 118 24.59 8.31 -8.08
N LEU A 119 23.58 8.78 -7.34
CA LEU A 119 22.74 9.89 -7.79
C LEU A 119 23.53 11.16 -8.06
N LYS A 120 24.51 11.48 -7.18
CA LYS A 120 25.42 12.61 -7.38
C LYS A 120 26.28 12.45 -8.63
N SER A 121 26.79 11.25 -8.90
CA SER A 121 27.61 11.00 -10.11
C SER A 121 26.82 11.15 -11.41
N ILE A 122 25.51 10.82 -11.39
CA ILE A 122 24.63 10.90 -12.57
C ILE A 122 24.06 12.31 -12.75
N THR A 123 23.61 12.95 -11.67
CA THR A 123 22.87 14.23 -11.73
C THR A 123 23.75 15.45 -11.51
N GLY A 124 24.97 15.26 -10.98
CA GLY A 124 25.86 16.35 -10.57
C GLY A 124 25.40 17.14 -9.35
N LYS A 125 24.31 16.70 -8.66
CA LYS A 125 23.68 17.41 -7.54
C LYS A 125 23.72 16.57 -6.26
N ASP A 126 23.88 17.25 -5.12
CA ASP A 126 23.73 16.65 -3.81
C ASP A 126 22.22 16.53 -3.47
N LEU A 127 21.64 15.36 -3.75
CA LEU A 127 20.22 15.10 -3.52
C LEU A 127 20.02 14.55 -2.11
N GLN A 128 19.23 15.25 -1.30
CA GLN A 128 18.84 14.80 0.04
C GLN A 128 17.46 14.14 0.01
N VAL A 129 17.37 12.92 -0.53
CA VAL A 129 16.12 12.23 -0.83
C VAL A 129 15.17 12.10 0.36
N LEU A 130 15.70 11.91 1.58
CA LEU A 130 14.90 11.73 2.80
C LEU A 130 14.29 13.03 3.34
N THR A 131 14.80 14.19 2.92
CA THR A 131 14.32 15.50 3.41
C THR A 131 13.75 16.38 2.31
N ASP A 132 13.94 16.00 1.05
CA ASP A 132 13.39 16.70 -0.10
C ASP A 132 11.93 16.29 -0.34
N LYS A 133 11.02 17.26 -0.26
CA LYS A 133 9.55 17.04 -0.44
C LYS A 133 9.19 16.46 -1.81
N THR A 134 9.99 16.72 -2.84
CA THR A 134 9.72 16.23 -4.22
C THR A 134 10.21 14.81 -4.44
N LEU A 135 11.28 14.39 -3.74
CA LEU A 135 11.91 13.08 -3.90
C LEU A 135 11.39 12.05 -2.88
N PHE A 136 10.85 12.50 -1.76
CA PHE A 136 10.42 11.62 -0.68
C PHE A 136 9.28 10.66 -1.11
N VAL A 137 8.23 11.17 -1.76
CA VAL A 137 7.11 10.33 -2.19
C VAL A 137 7.52 9.32 -3.27
N PRO A 138 8.26 9.69 -4.33
CA PRO A 138 8.83 8.70 -5.27
C PRO A 138 9.69 7.62 -4.59
N MET A 139 10.50 7.99 -3.61
CA MET A 139 11.30 7.04 -2.82
C MET A 139 10.40 6.06 -2.06
N LEU A 140 9.32 6.53 -1.42
CA LEU A 140 8.34 5.66 -0.75
C LEU A 140 7.73 4.64 -1.73
N ILE A 141 7.38 5.06 -2.95
CA ILE A 141 6.78 4.20 -3.96
C ILE A 141 7.78 3.13 -4.41
N ILE A 142 9.02 3.53 -4.75
CA ILE A 142 10.06 2.61 -5.24
C ILE A 142 10.40 1.56 -4.17
N THR A 143 10.57 1.97 -2.93
CA THR A 143 10.93 1.07 -1.83
C THR A 143 9.79 0.14 -1.43
N ASP A 144 8.53 0.59 -1.54
CA ASP A 144 7.34 -0.24 -1.35
C ASP A 144 7.23 -1.32 -2.44
N ILE A 145 7.39 -0.92 -3.70
CA ILE A 145 7.40 -1.85 -4.84
C ILE A 145 8.51 -2.88 -4.65
N TYR A 146 9.74 -2.45 -4.37
CA TYR A 146 10.87 -3.35 -4.16
C TYR A 146 10.58 -4.40 -3.07
N LYS A 147 9.94 -4.00 -1.98
CA LYS A 147 9.60 -4.90 -0.88
C LYS A 147 8.46 -5.86 -1.23
N THR A 148 7.47 -5.43 -1.99
CA THR A 148 6.20 -6.16 -2.15
C THR A 148 6.07 -6.90 -3.48
N MET A 149 6.83 -6.50 -4.51
CA MET A 149 6.70 -7.04 -5.89
C MET A 149 6.85 -8.57 -5.96
N GLY A 150 7.80 -9.14 -5.20
CA GLY A 150 8.04 -10.57 -5.22
C GLY A 150 6.88 -11.38 -4.64
N TRP A 151 6.35 -10.95 -3.50
CA TRP A 151 5.22 -11.61 -2.85
C TRP A 151 3.97 -11.62 -3.74
N GLY A 152 3.64 -10.48 -4.34
CA GLY A 152 2.52 -10.38 -5.28
C GLY A 152 2.67 -11.30 -6.49
N THR A 153 3.90 -11.55 -6.94
CA THR A 153 4.20 -12.44 -8.09
C THR A 153 3.77 -13.88 -7.85
N ILE A 154 3.77 -14.37 -6.60
CA ILE A 154 3.43 -15.76 -6.26
C ILE A 154 2.01 -16.11 -6.69
N ILE A 155 1.06 -15.23 -6.44
CA ILE A 155 -0.36 -15.46 -6.74
C ILE A 155 -0.58 -15.54 -8.25
N TYR A 156 0.00 -14.61 -9.00
CA TYR A 156 -0.11 -14.64 -10.47
C TYR A 156 0.62 -15.84 -11.07
N PHE A 157 1.75 -16.24 -10.47
CA PHE A 157 2.48 -17.41 -10.92
C PHE A 157 1.70 -18.71 -10.68
N ALA A 158 0.97 -18.81 -9.56
CA ALA A 158 0.06 -19.93 -9.31
C ALA A 158 -1.09 -19.96 -10.35
N ALA A 159 -1.68 -18.81 -10.67
CA ALA A 159 -2.71 -18.71 -11.70
C ALA A 159 -2.19 -19.12 -13.10
N LEU A 160 -0.97 -18.70 -13.47
CA LEU A 160 -0.31 -19.08 -14.70
C LEU A 160 -0.07 -20.59 -14.84
N SER A 161 0.21 -21.25 -13.71
CA SER A 161 0.42 -22.72 -13.68
C SER A 161 -0.85 -23.52 -13.93
N GLY A 162 -2.02 -22.90 -13.83
CA GLY A 162 -3.33 -23.50 -14.11
C GLY A 162 -3.80 -23.34 -15.57
N VAL A 163 -3.05 -22.64 -16.41
CA VAL A 163 -3.42 -22.46 -17.83
C VAL A 163 -3.15 -23.75 -18.61
N ASP A 164 -4.14 -24.21 -19.38
CA ASP A 164 -4.04 -25.43 -20.17
C ASP A 164 -2.91 -25.35 -21.20
N PRO A 165 -1.91 -26.25 -21.17
CA PRO A 165 -0.83 -26.28 -22.15
C PRO A 165 -1.30 -26.48 -23.59
N GLN A 166 -2.43 -27.17 -23.83
CA GLN A 166 -2.96 -27.41 -25.16
C GLN A 166 -3.31 -26.12 -25.91
N LEU A 167 -3.67 -25.05 -25.18
CA LEU A 167 -3.90 -23.73 -25.81
C LEU A 167 -2.65 -23.15 -26.45
N TYR A 168 -1.49 -23.39 -25.84
CA TYR A 168 -0.21 -22.92 -26.37
C TYR A 168 0.24 -23.78 -27.56
N GLU A 169 0.02 -25.11 -27.52
CA GLU A 169 0.32 -26.04 -28.63
C GLU A 169 -0.53 -25.69 -29.85
N ALA A 170 -1.82 -25.47 -29.69
CA ALA A 170 -2.71 -25.04 -30.77
C ALA A 170 -2.27 -23.71 -31.38
N ALA A 171 -1.90 -22.74 -30.56
CA ALA A 171 -1.43 -21.43 -31.01
C ALA A 171 -0.07 -21.52 -31.74
N GLU A 172 0.80 -22.46 -31.37
CA GLU A 172 2.05 -22.70 -32.07
C GLU A 172 1.80 -23.27 -33.49
N ILE A 173 0.83 -24.17 -33.65
CA ILE A 173 0.38 -24.69 -34.94
C ILE A 173 -0.14 -23.56 -35.83
N ASP A 174 -0.88 -22.61 -35.27
CA ASP A 174 -1.39 -21.42 -35.94
C ASP A 174 -0.31 -20.35 -36.20
N GLY A 175 0.94 -20.61 -35.85
CA GLY A 175 2.08 -19.71 -36.07
C GLY A 175 2.13 -18.51 -35.09
N ALA A 176 1.45 -18.59 -33.99
CA ALA A 176 1.49 -17.53 -32.99
C ALA A 176 2.82 -17.52 -32.22
N ARG A 177 3.57 -16.41 -32.31
CA ARG A 177 4.78 -16.19 -31.55
C ARG A 177 4.47 -15.92 -30.05
N LYS A 178 5.46 -16.10 -29.18
CA LYS A 178 5.38 -15.96 -27.73
C LYS A 178 4.64 -14.69 -27.26
N TRP A 179 4.89 -13.54 -27.89
CA TRP A 179 4.21 -12.30 -27.57
C TRP A 179 2.69 -12.37 -27.85
N LYS A 180 2.30 -12.99 -28.97
CA LYS A 180 0.87 -13.21 -29.28
C LYS A 180 0.22 -14.20 -28.31
N GLN A 181 0.92 -15.28 -27.96
CA GLN A 181 0.46 -16.24 -26.94
C GLN A 181 0.25 -15.55 -25.58
N MET A 182 1.20 -14.70 -25.16
CA MET A 182 1.12 -13.96 -23.90
C MET A 182 -0.11 -13.02 -23.86
N ILE A 183 -0.38 -12.28 -24.94
CA ILE A 183 -1.50 -11.31 -24.95
C ILE A 183 -2.85 -12.02 -25.13
N ASN A 184 -2.93 -13.06 -25.99
CA ASN A 184 -4.21 -13.64 -26.38
C ASN A 184 -4.60 -14.91 -25.60
N ILE A 185 -3.66 -15.55 -24.90
CA ILE A 185 -3.91 -16.76 -24.11
C ILE A 185 -3.59 -16.50 -22.64
N THR A 186 -2.33 -16.15 -22.34
CA THR A 186 -1.83 -16.09 -20.97
C THR A 186 -2.52 -14.99 -20.18
N LEU A 187 -2.53 -13.77 -20.69
CA LEU A 187 -3.10 -12.61 -19.99
C LEU A 187 -4.63 -12.73 -19.79
N PRO A 188 -5.43 -13.11 -20.80
CA PRO A 188 -6.86 -13.40 -20.62
C PRO A 188 -7.14 -14.51 -19.61
N ALA A 189 -6.35 -15.58 -19.61
CA ALA A 189 -6.54 -16.70 -18.69
C ALA A 189 -6.35 -16.31 -17.21
N ILE A 190 -5.45 -15.38 -16.91
CA ILE A 190 -5.23 -14.89 -15.53
C ILE A 190 -6.02 -13.62 -15.19
N THR A 191 -6.79 -13.05 -16.13
CA THR A 191 -7.58 -11.84 -15.91
C THR A 191 -8.53 -11.95 -14.71
N PRO A 192 -9.23 -13.07 -14.45
CA PRO A 192 -10.06 -13.20 -13.24
C PRO A 192 -9.24 -13.00 -11.96
N THR A 193 -8.04 -13.58 -11.90
CA THR A 193 -7.12 -13.41 -10.76
C THR A 193 -6.65 -11.95 -10.64
N ILE A 194 -6.35 -11.29 -11.76
CA ILE A 194 -5.95 -9.86 -11.76
C ILE A 194 -7.08 -9.00 -11.18
N VAL A 195 -8.33 -9.25 -11.60
CA VAL A 195 -9.50 -8.49 -11.12
C VAL A 195 -9.72 -8.70 -9.62
N ILE A 196 -9.68 -9.93 -9.14
CA ILE A 196 -9.82 -10.24 -7.71
C ILE A 196 -8.71 -9.53 -6.91
N MET A 197 -7.47 -9.62 -7.37
CA MET A 197 -6.33 -8.95 -6.70
C MET A 197 -6.45 -7.43 -6.74
N LEU A 198 -6.99 -6.85 -7.81
CA LEU A 198 -7.26 -5.42 -7.89
C LEU A 198 -8.31 -5.01 -6.84
N ILE A 199 -9.41 -5.75 -6.72
CA ILE A 199 -10.45 -5.49 -5.71
C ILE A 199 -9.86 -5.54 -4.30
N LEU A 200 -9.06 -6.57 -4.00
CA LEU A 200 -8.41 -6.71 -2.70
C LEU A 200 -7.41 -5.57 -2.42
N ASN A 201 -6.66 -5.12 -3.44
CA ASN A 201 -5.75 -3.97 -3.31
C ASN A 201 -6.48 -2.64 -3.11
N CYS A 202 -7.70 -2.49 -3.60
CA CYS A 202 -8.48 -1.28 -3.38
C CYS A 202 -8.80 -1.01 -1.90
N ASN A 203 -8.82 -2.04 -1.06
CA ASN A 203 -8.90 -1.87 0.39
C ASN A 203 -7.70 -1.07 0.95
N ASN A 204 -6.56 -1.09 0.28
CA ASN A 204 -5.35 -0.37 0.68
C ASN A 204 -5.34 1.10 0.25
N ILE A 205 -6.36 1.59 -0.49
CA ILE A 205 -6.42 3.00 -0.94
C ILE A 205 -6.45 3.99 0.24
N VAL A 206 -6.93 3.56 1.39
CA VAL A 206 -6.93 4.38 2.62
C VAL A 206 -5.81 3.97 3.57
N ASN A 207 -4.94 3.05 3.14
CA ASN A 207 -3.85 2.50 3.95
C ASN A 207 -2.51 2.68 3.23
N ALA A 208 -1.95 3.88 3.33
CA ALA A 208 -0.75 4.29 2.61
C ALA A 208 0.56 3.64 3.08
N GLY A 209 0.50 2.75 4.09
CA GLY A 209 1.66 2.05 4.64
C GLY A 209 2.26 2.77 5.85
N PHE A 210 1.58 2.68 6.99
CA PHE A 210 1.99 3.30 8.26
C PHE A 210 3.43 2.98 8.64
N ASP A 211 3.81 1.69 8.67
CA ASP A 211 5.12 1.25 9.15
C ASP A 211 6.26 1.85 8.31
N GLN A 212 6.12 1.88 6.99
CA GLN A 212 7.12 2.45 6.10
C GLN A 212 7.29 3.94 6.36
N ILE A 213 6.17 4.68 6.31
CA ILE A 213 6.20 6.14 6.42
C ILE A 213 6.66 6.56 7.80
N PHE A 214 6.14 5.91 8.85
CA PHE A 214 6.48 6.21 10.24
C PHE A 214 7.98 6.05 10.53
N MET A 215 8.63 5.06 9.91
CA MET A 215 10.06 4.81 10.10
C MET A 215 10.97 5.74 9.28
N LEU A 216 10.47 6.31 8.18
CA LEU A 216 11.29 7.08 7.24
C LEU A 216 11.04 8.59 7.31
N TYR A 217 9.83 9.03 7.71
CA TYR A 217 9.46 10.44 7.64
C TYR A 217 10.09 11.28 8.75
N SER A 218 10.23 12.57 8.49
CA SER A 218 10.67 13.57 9.44
C SER A 218 9.77 14.81 9.37
N ALA A 219 9.89 15.73 10.33
CA ALA A 219 9.12 16.97 10.33
C ALA A 219 9.27 17.81 9.05
N LEU A 220 10.40 17.67 8.34
CA LEU A 220 10.70 18.39 7.10
C LEU A 220 9.79 17.98 5.93
N VAL A 221 9.27 16.76 5.95
CA VAL A 221 8.44 16.18 4.87
C VAL A 221 6.99 15.94 5.28
N TYR A 222 6.54 16.38 6.46
CA TYR A 222 5.15 16.18 6.91
C TYR A 222 4.12 16.70 5.91
N ASP A 223 4.39 17.84 5.25
CA ASP A 223 3.45 18.42 4.30
C ASP A 223 3.08 17.46 3.15
N VAL A 224 3.99 16.56 2.76
CA VAL A 224 3.81 15.64 1.63
C VAL A 224 3.70 14.17 2.03
N ALA A 225 4.12 13.81 3.25
CA ALA A 225 4.25 12.42 3.67
C ALA A 225 3.43 12.04 4.90
N ASP A 226 2.92 13.01 5.68
CA ASP A 226 2.06 12.70 6.83
C ASP A 226 0.73 12.12 6.34
N ILE A 227 0.38 10.93 6.81
CA ILE A 227 -0.84 10.20 6.44
C ILE A 227 -1.79 10.11 7.63
N ILE A 228 -3.05 9.71 7.41
CA ILE A 228 -4.04 9.60 8.49
C ILE A 228 -3.50 8.77 9.66
N ASP A 229 -2.86 7.64 9.38
CA ASP A 229 -2.37 6.74 10.44
C ASP A 229 -1.24 7.36 11.27
N THR A 230 -0.27 8.05 10.63
CA THR A 230 0.81 8.73 11.34
C THR A 230 0.29 9.94 12.11
N TYR A 231 -0.69 10.64 11.56
CA TYR A 231 -1.35 11.76 12.21
C TYR A 231 -2.14 11.30 13.44
N VAL A 232 -2.96 10.24 13.31
CA VAL A 232 -3.73 9.61 14.39
C VAL A 232 -2.79 9.14 15.51
N TYR A 233 -1.69 8.50 15.17
CA TYR A 233 -0.67 8.09 16.14
C TYR A 233 -0.10 9.28 16.90
N ARG A 234 0.30 10.33 16.20
CA ARG A 234 0.91 11.52 16.80
C ARG A 234 -0.08 12.29 17.68
N ILE A 235 -1.33 12.45 17.25
CA ILE A 235 -2.35 13.18 18.04
C ILE A 235 -2.90 12.30 19.15
N GLY A 236 -3.21 11.02 18.84
CA GLY A 236 -3.83 10.11 19.80
C GLY A 236 -2.90 9.61 20.88
N ILE A 237 -1.73 9.15 20.50
CA ILE A 237 -0.81 8.52 21.46
C ILE A 237 0.15 9.55 22.06
N GLN A 238 0.79 10.40 21.25
CA GLN A 238 1.78 11.33 21.77
C GLN A 238 1.16 12.55 22.48
N LYS A 239 -0.02 13.02 22.02
CA LYS A 239 -0.73 14.16 22.62
C LYS A 239 -1.93 13.75 23.51
N ALA A 240 -2.20 12.45 23.61
CA ALA A 240 -3.29 11.86 24.39
C ALA A 240 -4.71 12.39 24.03
N ASP A 241 -4.91 12.88 22.78
CA ASP A 241 -6.22 13.27 22.27
C ASP A 241 -6.90 12.04 21.61
N TYR A 242 -7.41 11.17 22.48
CA TYR A 242 -8.02 9.90 22.05
C TYR A 242 -9.32 10.11 21.29
N SER A 243 -10.14 11.08 21.68
CA SER A 243 -11.42 11.37 21.07
C SER A 243 -11.28 11.77 19.61
N PHE A 244 -10.43 12.75 19.36
CA PHE A 244 -10.15 13.23 18.02
C PHE A 244 -9.51 12.12 17.13
N SER A 245 -8.58 11.36 17.69
CA SER A 245 -7.91 10.26 16.98
C SER A 245 -8.87 9.13 16.63
N THR A 246 -9.79 8.80 17.54
CA THR A 246 -10.83 7.79 17.29
C THR A 246 -11.78 8.27 16.19
N ALA A 247 -12.17 9.54 16.21
CA ALA A 247 -12.99 10.13 15.14
C ALA A 247 -12.29 10.06 13.77
N ALA A 248 -10.99 10.35 13.71
CA ALA A 248 -10.19 10.23 12.50
C ALA A 248 -10.09 8.77 11.99
N GLY A 249 -9.89 7.81 12.88
CA GLY A 249 -9.89 6.38 12.57
C GLY A 249 -11.25 5.88 12.06
N MET A 250 -12.35 6.31 12.68
CA MET A 250 -13.71 6.01 12.20
C MET A 250 -13.97 6.59 10.82
N PHE A 251 -13.59 7.84 10.59
CA PHE A 251 -13.71 8.47 9.27
C PHE A 251 -12.94 7.68 8.20
N LYS A 252 -11.69 7.28 8.50
CA LYS A 252 -10.90 6.40 7.63
C LYS A 252 -11.62 5.09 7.32
N SER A 253 -12.22 4.44 8.33
CA SER A 253 -12.93 3.17 8.18
C SER A 253 -14.19 3.32 7.31
N VAL A 254 -14.93 4.42 7.43
CA VAL A 254 -16.09 4.72 6.57
C VAL A 254 -15.65 4.90 5.13
N ILE A 255 -14.57 5.62 4.87
CA ILE A 255 -14.05 5.77 3.50
C ILE A 255 -13.61 4.43 2.93
N ALA A 256 -12.89 3.60 3.71
CA ALA A 256 -12.48 2.27 3.28
C ALA A 256 -13.70 1.42 2.87
N LEU A 257 -14.76 1.43 3.69
CA LEU A 257 -16.01 0.73 3.38
C LEU A 257 -16.65 1.23 2.08
N VAL A 258 -16.77 2.54 1.91
CA VAL A 258 -17.34 3.14 0.68
C VAL A 258 -16.51 2.74 -0.54
N MET A 259 -15.19 2.78 -0.45
CA MET A 259 -14.29 2.38 -1.54
C MET A 259 -14.47 0.90 -1.91
N ILE A 260 -14.55 0.01 -0.93
CA ILE A 260 -14.78 -1.42 -1.17
C ILE A 260 -16.13 -1.63 -1.89
N LEU A 261 -17.19 -0.96 -1.44
CA LEU A 261 -18.51 -1.06 -2.06
C LEU A 261 -18.50 -0.57 -3.52
N ILE A 262 -17.84 0.57 -3.79
CA ILE A 262 -17.71 1.11 -5.14
C ILE A 262 -16.96 0.13 -6.04
N VAL A 263 -15.83 -0.38 -5.59
CA VAL A 263 -15.00 -1.28 -6.40
C VAL A 263 -15.71 -2.61 -6.65
N ASN A 264 -16.39 -3.17 -5.64
CA ASN A 264 -17.20 -4.38 -5.80
C ASN A 264 -18.35 -4.17 -6.80
N PHE A 265 -19.02 -3.02 -6.74
CA PHE A 265 -20.08 -2.67 -7.71
C PHE A 265 -19.53 -2.56 -9.14
N VAL A 266 -18.39 -1.88 -9.31
CA VAL A 266 -17.73 -1.74 -10.63
C VAL A 266 -17.32 -3.12 -11.16
N ALA A 267 -16.73 -3.99 -10.34
CA ALA A 267 -16.32 -5.33 -10.73
C ALA A 267 -17.51 -6.16 -11.25
N LYS A 268 -18.63 -6.16 -10.53
CA LYS A 268 -19.86 -6.85 -10.98
C LYS A 268 -20.40 -6.29 -12.30
N LYS A 269 -20.39 -4.96 -12.48
CA LYS A 269 -20.87 -4.31 -13.70
C LYS A 269 -20.00 -4.62 -14.92
N THR A 270 -18.73 -4.95 -14.73
CA THR A 270 -17.79 -5.34 -15.80
C THR A 270 -17.83 -6.84 -16.11
N GLY A 271 -18.78 -7.60 -15.54
CA GLY A 271 -18.96 -9.04 -15.79
C GLY A 271 -17.98 -9.94 -15.03
N ASN A 272 -17.28 -9.40 -14.04
CA ASN A 272 -16.40 -10.16 -13.17
C ASN A 272 -17.10 -10.52 -11.85
N GLU A 273 -16.67 -11.61 -11.21
CA GLU A 273 -17.16 -11.98 -9.89
C GLU A 273 -16.73 -10.93 -8.86
N GLY A 274 -17.70 -10.40 -8.10
CA GLY A 274 -17.44 -9.55 -6.95
C GLY A 274 -16.98 -10.36 -5.72
N ILE A 275 -16.73 -9.69 -4.61
CA ILE A 275 -16.37 -10.35 -3.34
C ILE A 275 -17.61 -11.07 -2.75
N TRP A 276 -18.80 -10.56 -2.97
CA TRP A 276 -20.08 -11.12 -2.55
C TRP A 276 -21.17 -10.87 -3.59
#